data_f8d0a78f5539a672b14b9b7d5e249dac
#
_entry.id   f8d0a78f5539a672b14b9b7d5e249dac
#
_cell.length_a   1.000
_cell.length_b   1.000
_cell.length_c   1.000
_cell.angle_alpha   90.00
_cell.angle_beta   90.00
_cell.angle_gamma   90.00
#
_symmetry.space_group_name_H-M   'P 1'
#
loop_
_entity.id
_entity.type
_entity.pdbx_description
1 polymer ?
#
loop_
_entity_poly.entity_id
_entity_poly.type
_entity_poly.pdbx_seq_one_letter_code
_entity_poly.pdbx_strand_id
1 'polypeptide(L)'
;MSLCVINLEDGLPFVSEALDTLAVEVVLAKERGEKCALVIHGYGKRTQGGGKIRESARKELLKLKEQGKIKAVVFGENMSRFDENLMRLRYEYPELARYLTGNNLGVSLIIF
;
A
#
# COMPACT_ATOMS: atom_id res chain seq x y z
N MET A 1 12.71 -13.00 2.55
CA MET A 1 12.36 -11.81 3.35
C MET A 1 10.85 -11.73 3.50
N SER A 2 10.38 -11.31 4.67
CA SER A 2 8.95 -11.14 4.90
C SER A 2 8.47 -9.81 4.34
N LEU A 3 7.31 -9.85 3.68
CA LEU A 3 6.68 -8.65 3.15
C LEU A 3 6.12 -7.80 4.29
N CYS A 4 6.43 -6.52 4.28
CA CYS A 4 5.81 -5.56 5.19
C CYS A 4 4.39 -5.26 4.72
N VAL A 5 3.41 -5.46 5.60
CA VAL A 5 2.00 -5.22 5.27
C VAL A 5 1.43 -4.18 6.22
N ILE A 6 0.83 -3.15 5.67
CA ILE A 6 0.16 -2.09 6.42
C ILE A 6 -1.34 -2.24 6.13
N ASN A 7 -2.09 -2.77 7.10
CA ASN A 7 -3.52 -3.01 6.93
C ASN A 7 -4.33 -1.88 7.54
N LEU A 8 -4.92 -1.05 6.68
CA LEU A 8 -5.73 0.09 7.09
C LEU A 8 -7.19 -0.27 7.36
N GLU A 9 -7.61 -1.48 7.00
CA GLU A 9 -8.99 -1.94 7.21
C GLU A 9 -9.22 -2.58 8.57
N ASP A 10 -8.15 -2.93 9.27
CA ASP A 10 -8.24 -3.65 10.55
C ASP A 10 -9.04 -2.83 11.55
N GLY A 11 -10.08 -3.44 12.14
CA GLY A 11 -10.95 -2.76 13.07
C GLY A 11 -11.98 -1.82 12.45
N LEU A 12 -12.10 -1.79 11.13
CA LEU A 12 -13.04 -0.91 10.41
C LEU A 12 -12.95 0.56 10.85
N PRO A 13 -11.77 1.18 10.76
CA PRO A 13 -11.55 2.52 11.32
C PRO A 13 -12.23 3.61 10.50
N PHE A 14 -12.35 4.79 11.10
CA PHE A 14 -12.68 6.01 10.36
C PHE A 14 -11.49 6.41 9.46
N VAL A 15 -11.77 7.23 8.46
CA VAL A 15 -10.74 7.69 7.50
C VAL A 15 -9.55 8.35 8.22
N SER A 16 -9.82 9.25 9.19
CA SER A 16 -8.77 9.94 9.92
C SER A 16 -7.86 8.96 10.67
N GLU A 17 -8.44 7.95 11.30
CA GLU A 17 -7.67 6.92 12.02
C GLU A 17 -6.82 6.10 11.04
N ALA A 18 -7.37 5.74 9.90
CA ALA A 18 -6.64 4.99 8.88
C ALA A 18 -5.45 5.79 8.34
N LEU A 19 -5.63 7.08 8.10
CA LEU A 19 -4.55 7.95 7.62
C LEU A 19 -3.46 8.15 8.68
N ASP A 20 -3.84 8.25 9.95
CA ASP A 20 -2.87 8.32 11.05
C ASP A 20 -2.04 7.04 11.12
N THR A 21 -2.69 5.90 11.00
CA THR A 21 -2.01 4.60 10.97
C THR A 21 -1.03 4.52 9.81
N LEU A 22 -1.48 4.95 8.62
CA LEU A 22 -0.63 4.96 7.42
C LEU A 22 0.63 5.80 7.65
N ALA A 23 0.46 7.00 8.17
CA ALA A 23 1.58 7.92 8.41
C ALA A 23 2.61 7.31 9.36
N VAL A 24 2.16 6.73 10.46
CA VAL A 24 3.05 6.12 11.46
C VAL A 24 3.75 4.89 10.87
N GLU A 25 3.00 4.01 10.22
CA GLU A 25 3.54 2.75 9.72
C GLU A 25 4.53 2.95 8.58
N VAL A 26 4.33 3.97 7.74
CA VAL A 26 5.28 4.32 6.67
C VAL A 26 6.62 4.74 7.28
N VAL A 27 6.59 5.59 8.31
CA VAL A 27 7.81 6.04 8.98
C VAL A 27 8.53 4.85 9.60
N LEU A 28 7.81 4.00 10.33
CA LEU A 28 8.40 2.83 10.99
C LEU A 28 9.00 1.84 9.98
N ALA A 29 8.30 1.59 8.88
CA ALA A 29 8.79 0.68 7.84
C ALA A 29 10.09 1.22 7.22
N LYS A 30 10.12 2.50 6.92
CA LYS A 30 11.30 3.15 6.36
C LYS A 30 12.49 3.07 7.34
N GLU A 31 12.25 3.32 8.61
CA GLU A 31 13.29 3.24 9.65
C GLU A 31 13.84 1.83 9.80
N ARG A 32 13.00 0.80 9.63
CA ARG A 32 13.44 -0.59 9.66
C ARG A 32 14.24 -1.01 8.42
N GLY A 33 14.32 -0.16 7.41
CA GLY A 33 15.01 -0.47 6.17
C GLY A 33 14.22 -1.36 5.22
N GLU A 34 12.90 -1.37 5.32
CA GLU A 34 12.04 -2.12 4.41
C GLU A 34 12.22 -1.59 2.98
N LYS A 35 12.27 -2.49 1.99
CA LYS A 35 12.39 -2.08 0.58
C LYS A 35 11.05 -1.66 0.00
N CYS A 36 9.98 -2.28 0.47
CA CYS A 36 8.63 -1.98 0.05
C CYS A 36 7.64 -2.35 1.14
N ALA A 37 6.41 -1.90 1.00
CA ALA A 37 5.32 -2.28 1.88
C ALA A 37 4.03 -2.36 1.09
N LEU A 38 3.20 -3.36 1.41
CA LEU A 38 1.89 -3.49 0.81
C LEU A 38 0.87 -2.83 1.72
N VAL A 39 0.15 -1.85 1.20
CA VAL A 39 -0.90 -1.14 1.92
C VAL A 39 -2.25 -1.75 1.53
N ILE A 40 -2.96 -2.29 2.50
CA ILE A 40 -4.32 -2.81 2.32
C ILE A 40 -5.30 -1.75 2.78
N HIS A 41 -5.94 -1.08 1.83
CA HIS A 41 -6.94 -0.04 2.13
C HIS A 41 -8.36 -0.47 1.78
N GLY A 42 -8.49 -1.64 1.15
CA GLY A 42 -9.77 -2.22 0.81
C GLY A 42 -10.50 -1.54 -0.33
N TYR A 43 -11.64 -2.13 -0.67
CA TYR A 43 -12.53 -1.60 -1.71
C TYR A 43 -13.54 -0.59 -1.15
N GLY A 44 -13.63 -0.50 0.17
CA GLY A 44 -14.56 0.39 0.84
C GLY A 44 -15.91 -0.20 1.19
N LYS A 45 -16.13 -1.48 0.94
CA LYS A 45 -17.42 -2.13 1.21
C LYS A 45 -17.73 -2.28 2.69
N ARG A 46 -16.68 -2.35 3.53
CA ARG A 46 -16.81 -2.59 4.97
C ARG A 46 -16.47 -1.38 5.82
N THR A 47 -16.11 -0.25 5.19
CA THR A 47 -15.67 0.92 5.93
C THR A 47 -16.74 1.98 6.00
N GLN A 48 -16.69 2.80 7.04
CA GLN A 48 -17.52 4.00 7.16
C GLN A 48 -17.22 4.91 5.98
N GLY A 49 -18.25 5.31 5.25
CA GLY A 49 -18.07 6.22 4.13
C GLY A 49 -17.70 5.57 2.80
N GLY A 50 -17.84 4.25 2.66
CA GLY A 50 -17.83 3.55 1.36
C GLY A 50 -16.70 3.89 0.40
N GLY A 51 -15.48 3.40 0.62
CA GLY A 51 -14.36 3.60 -0.28
C GLY A 51 -13.53 4.83 -0.02
N LYS A 52 -13.89 5.65 0.95
CA LYS A 52 -13.15 6.86 1.27
C LYS A 52 -11.74 6.59 1.81
N ILE A 53 -11.55 5.47 2.52
CA ILE A 53 -10.22 5.09 3.00
C ILE A 53 -9.30 4.83 1.82
N ARG A 54 -9.75 4.07 0.81
CA ARG A 54 -8.97 3.81 -0.39
C ARG A 54 -8.60 5.11 -1.11
N GLU A 55 -9.58 5.95 -1.35
CA GLU A 55 -9.39 7.22 -2.03
C GLU A 55 -8.41 8.13 -1.29
N SER A 56 -8.63 8.29 0.02
CA SER A 56 -7.80 9.14 0.86
C SER A 56 -6.38 8.58 1.01
N ALA A 57 -6.25 7.26 1.16
CA ALA A 57 -4.94 6.61 1.25
C ALA A 57 -4.15 6.79 -0.04
N ARG A 58 -4.79 6.63 -1.20
CA ARG A 58 -4.13 6.84 -2.49
C ARG A 58 -3.63 8.27 -2.66
N LYS A 59 -4.44 9.25 -2.28
CA LYS A 59 -4.04 10.66 -2.32
C LYS A 59 -2.84 10.92 -1.41
N GLU A 60 -2.87 10.37 -0.20
CA GLU A 60 -1.78 10.52 0.76
C GLU A 60 -0.49 9.88 0.26
N LEU A 61 -0.59 8.70 -0.35
CA LEU A 61 0.59 8.02 -0.91
C LEU A 61 1.22 8.82 -2.05
N LEU A 62 0.42 9.41 -2.92
CA LEU A 62 0.93 10.27 -3.99
C LEU A 62 1.61 11.51 -3.42
N LYS A 63 1.06 12.07 -2.36
CA LYS A 63 1.64 13.22 -1.66
C LYS A 63 2.98 12.86 -1.04
N LEU A 64 3.07 11.70 -0.39
CA LEU A 64 4.32 11.21 0.19
C LEU A 64 5.39 11.01 -0.90
N LYS A 65 4.99 10.53 -2.07
CA LYS A 65 5.89 10.40 -3.21
C LYS A 65 6.42 11.77 -3.67
N GLU A 66 5.53 12.76 -3.81
CA GLU A 66 5.91 14.12 -4.17
C GLU A 66 6.89 14.73 -3.18
N GLN A 67 6.70 14.43 -1.90
CA GLN A 67 7.57 14.92 -0.83
C GLN A 67 8.89 14.15 -0.71
N GLY A 68 9.08 13.13 -1.52
CA GLY A 68 10.29 12.31 -1.49
C GLY A 68 10.38 11.35 -0.31
N LYS A 69 9.28 11.16 0.42
CA LYS A 69 9.25 10.25 1.58
C LYS A 69 9.17 8.78 1.17
N ILE A 70 8.60 8.52 -0.01
CA ILE A 70 8.63 7.21 -0.64
C ILE A 70 9.07 7.38 -2.08
N LYS A 71 9.64 6.33 -2.67
CA LYS A 71 10.19 6.39 -4.02
C LYS A 71 9.11 6.22 -5.08
N ALA A 72 8.19 5.30 -4.88
CA ALA A 72 7.15 5.00 -5.87
C ALA A 72 5.92 4.38 -5.22
N VAL A 73 4.81 4.46 -5.93
CA VAL A 73 3.54 3.82 -5.57
C VAL A 73 3.05 3.05 -6.78
N VAL A 74 2.65 1.80 -6.58
CA VAL A 74 2.00 1.00 -7.61
C VAL A 74 0.62 0.62 -7.08
N PHE A 75 -0.43 1.15 -7.70
CA PHE A 75 -1.80 0.79 -7.32
C PHE A 75 -2.11 -0.63 -7.77
N GLY A 76 -3.02 -1.31 -7.03
CA GLY A 76 -3.31 -2.72 -7.24
C GLY A 76 -3.71 -3.09 -8.67
N GLU A 77 -4.44 -2.22 -9.35
CA GLU A 77 -4.83 -2.43 -10.74
C GLU A 77 -3.64 -2.42 -11.71
N ASN A 78 -2.51 -1.90 -11.31
CA ASN A 78 -1.30 -1.80 -12.12
C ASN A 78 -0.21 -2.81 -11.74
N MET A 79 -0.46 -3.67 -10.75
CA MET A 79 0.55 -4.61 -10.26
C MET A 79 0.83 -5.78 -11.21
N SER A 80 0.00 -5.97 -12.22
CA SER A 80 0.20 -7.00 -13.24
C SER A 80 1.08 -6.52 -14.40
N ARG A 81 1.47 -5.26 -14.43
CA ARG A 81 2.31 -4.73 -15.50
C ARG A 81 3.71 -5.32 -15.44
N PHE A 82 4.28 -5.52 -16.62
CA PHE A 82 5.67 -5.93 -16.76
C PHE A 82 6.56 -4.73 -16.46
N ASP A 83 7.00 -4.65 -15.21
CA ASP A 83 7.92 -3.63 -14.74
C ASP A 83 9.10 -4.35 -14.11
N GLU A 84 10.30 -3.98 -14.49
CA GLU A 84 11.53 -4.62 -14.03
C GLU A 84 11.67 -4.55 -12.49
N ASN A 85 11.36 -3.41 -11.91
CA ASN A 85 11.42 -3.23 -10.46
C ASN A 85 10.38 -4.08 -9.76
N LEU A 86 9.17 -4.16 -10.31
CA LEU A 86 8.10 -4.97 -9.76
C LEU A 86 8.44 -6.45 -9.83
N MET A 87 9.01 -6.90 -10.94
CA MET A 87 9.45 -8.28 -11.10
C MET A 87 10.53 -8.65 -10.07
N ARG A 88 11.46 -7.75 -9.82
CA ARG A 88 12.51 -7.94 -8.82
C ARG A 88 11.92 -8.07 -7.42
N LEU A 89 10.95 -7.21 -7.08
CA LEU A 89 10.27 -7.26 -5.80
C LEU A 89 9.45 -8.55 -5.62
N ARG A 90 8.82 -9.03 -6.70
CA ARG A 90 8.10 -10.31 -6.67
C ARG A 90 9.04 -11.48 -6.35
N TYR A 91 10.24 -11.42 -6.86
CA TYR A 91 11.25 -12.42 -6.59
C TYR A 91 11.70 -12.38 -5.13
N GLU A 92 11.96 -11.19 -4.61
CA GLU A 92 12.40 -11.00 -3.22
C GLU A 92 11.29 -11.26 -2.20
N TYR A 93 10.03 -10.97 -2.58
CA TYR A 93 8.85 -11.12 -1.72
C TYR A 93 7.80 -11.98 -2.41
N PRO A 94 7.94 -13.32 -2.34
CA PRO A 94 6.99 -14.22 -3.01
C PRO A 94 5.54 -14.03 -2.58
N GLU A 95 5.31 -13.50 -1.38
CA GLU A 95 3.96 -13.22 -0.86
C GLU A 95 3.20 -12.23 -1.74
N LEU A 96 3.92 -11.39 -2.50
CA LEU A 96 3.27 -10.45 -3.41
C LEU A 96 2.42 -11.15 -4.47
N ALA A 97 2.72 -12.40 -4.81
CA ALA A 97 1.96 -13.15 -5.80
C ALA A 97 0.47 -13.23 -5.45
N ARG A 98 0.12 -13.23 -4.17
CA ARG A 98 -1.28 -13.24 -3.71
C ARG A 98 -2.05 -12.00 -4.16
N TYR A 99 -1.34 -10.89 -4.28
CA TYR A 99 -1.94 -9.58 -4.53
C TYR A 99 -1.79 -9.13 -5.97
N LEU A 100 -1.06 -9.92 -6.78
CA LEU A 100 -0.72 -9.56 -8.17
C LEU A 100 -1.61 -10.24 -9.21
N THR A 101 -2.75 -10.75 -8.81
CA THR A 101 -3.68 -11.47 -9.69
C THR A 101 -4.65 -10.53 -10.40
N GLY A 102 -4.13 -9.56 -11.14
CA GLY A 102 -4.98 -8.64 -11.90
C GLY A 102 -5.49 -7.49 -11.05
N ASN A 103 -6.71 -7.06 -11.27
CA ASN A 103 -7.27 -5.82 -10.74
C ASN A 103 -7.57 -5.84 -9.23
N ASN A 104 -6.55 -5.93 -8.40
CA ASN A 104 -6.74 -5.86 -6.95
C ASN A 104 -6.82 -4.41 -6.49
N LEU A 105 -8.02 -3.83 -6.56
CA LEU A 105 -8.26 -2.43 -6.20
C LEU A 105 -8.14 -2.15 -4.70
N GLY A 106 -8.06 -3.20 -3.89
CA GLY A 106 -7.99 -3.07 -2.43
C GLY A 106 -6.61 -2.85 -1.86
N VAL A 107 -5.58 -2.82 -2.70
CA VAL A 107 -4.19 -2.70 -2.24
C VAL A 107 -3.40 -1.70 -3.06
N SER A 108 -2.31 -1.21 -2.46
CA SER A 108 -1.29 -0.39 -3.13
C SER A 108 0.07 -0.81 -2.61
N LEU A 109 1.05 -0.89 -3.50
CA LEU A 109 2.43 -1.21 -3.11
C LEU A 109 3.24 0.08 -3.07
N ILE A 110 3.94 0.31 -1.97
CA ILE A 110 4.87 1.45 -1.86
C ILE A 110 6.30 0.95 -1.88
N ILE A 111 7.16 1.71 -2.52
CA ILE A 111 8.59 1.42 -2.64
C ILE A 111 9.36 2.54 -1.96
N PHE A 112 10.21 2.14 -1.05
CA PHE A 112 11.04 3.07 -0.27
C PHE A 112 12.36 3.43 -0.96
#